data_44d557905bfc97eb6e15ea3b23780fe2
#
_entry.id   44d557905bfc97eb6e15ea3b23780fe2
#
_cell.length_a   1.000
_cell.length_b   1.000
_cell.length_c   1.000
_cell.angle_alpha   90.00
_cell.angle_beta   90.00
_cell.angle_gamma   90.00
#
_symmetry.space_group_name_H-M   'P 1'
#
loop_
_entity.id
_entity.type
_entity.pdbx_description
1 polymer ?
#
loop_
_entity_poly.entity_id
_entity_poly.type
_entity_poly.pdbx_seq_one_letter_code
_entity_poly.pdbx_strand_id
1 'polypeptide(L)'
;MNEKNLTNGIMKGKRGIVMGVANDRSIAWGIASAAAKQGAELAFTYQGDALEKRVRPLAESVGSSIIIPCDVSSEEAIDQTFITLKEKWNTIDFLVHAIAYS
;
A
#
# COMPACT_ATOMS: atom_id res chain seq x y z
N MET A 1 -10.58 -17.90 22.45
CA MET A 1 -9.66 -17.44 21.39
C MET A 1 -8.61 -16.53 21.99
N ASN A 2 -7.39 -16.74 21.60
CA ASN A 2 -6.25 -15.99 22.15
C ASN A 2 -6.14 -14.62 21.46
N GLU A 3 -5.97 -13.56 22.23
CA GLU A 3 -5.79 -12.20 21.70
C GLU A 3 -4.63 -12.10 20.73
N LYS A 4 -3.56 -12.87 20.97
CA LYS A 4 -2.42 -12.92 20.09
C LYS A 4 -2.79 -13.36 18.68
N ASN A 5 -3.70 -14.29 18.56
CA ASN A 5 -4.17 -14.77 17.25
C ASN A 5 -5.05 -13.74 16.56
N LEU A 6 -5.72 -12.89 17.34
CA LEU A 6 -6.55 -11.82 16.77
C LEU A 6 -5.70 -10.66 16.27
N THR A 7 -4.55 -10.41 16.89
CA THR A 7 -3.70 -9.27 16.53
C THR A 7 -2.58 -9.64 15.56
N ASN A 8 -2.16 -10.90 15.55
CA ASN A 8 -1.08 -11.36 14.69
C ASN A 8 -1.63 -12.19 13.54
N GLY A 9 -1.47 -11.70 12.33
CA GLY A 9 -1.86 -12.44 11.14
C GLY A 9 -3.31 -12.39 10.78
N ILE A 10 -4.08 -11.48 11.37
CA ILE A 10 -5.50 -11.31 11.01
C ILE A 10 -5.66 -10.92 9.54
N MET A 11 -4.66 -10.25 8.97
CA MET A 11 -4.63 -9.85 7.57
C MET A 11 -3.80 -10.78 6.70
N LYS A 12 -3.38 -11.91 7.25
CA LYS A 12 -2.55 -12.87 6.52
C LYS A 12 -3.25 -13.33 5.25
N GLY A 13 -2.55 -13.24 4.13
CA GLY A 13 -3.11 -13.59 2.83
C GLY A 13 -3.92 -12.49 2.16
N LYS A 14 -4.17 -11.39 2.87
CA LYS A 14 -4.84 -10.25 2.27
C LYS A 14 -3.85 -9.41 1.48
N ARG A 15 -4.31 -8.84 0.38
CA ARG A 15 -3.49 -8.02 -0.49
C ARG A 15 -4.13 -6.67 -0.67
N GLY A 16 -3.38 -5.62 -0.39
CA GLY A 16 -3.90 -4.26 -0.44
C GLY A 16 -2.99 -3.32 -1.19
N ILE A 17 -3.61 -2.38 -1.88
CA ILE A 17 -2.90 -1.29 -2.54
C ILE A 17 -3.02 -0.04 -1.67
N VAL A 18 -1.90 0.65 -1.47
CA VAL A 18 -1.84 1.84 -0.63
C VAL A 18 -1.44 3.03 -1.48
N MET A 19 -2.33 4.00 -1.56
CA MET A 19 -2.13 5.25 -2.29
C MET A 19 -2.09 6.41 -1.31
N GLY A 20 -1.18 7.36 -1.54
CA GLY A 20 -1.13 8.58 -0.74
C GLY A 20 -0.06 8.59 0.34
N VAL A 21 0.85 7.62 0.35
CA VAL A 21 1.99 7.67 1.26
C VAL A 21 2.97 8.72 0.76
N ALA A 22 3.26 9.69 1.60
CA ALA A 22 4.26 10.72 1.29
C ALA A 22 5.48 10.62 2.19
N ASN A 23 5.27 10.15 3.43
CA ASN A 23 6.33 9.96 4.41
C ASN A 23 5.80 9.06 5.54
N ASP A 24 6.65 8.83 6.55
CA ASP A 24 6.30 7.97 7.68
C ASP A 24 5.25 8.57 8.63
N ARG A 25 4.87 9.83 8.41
CA ARG A 25 3.85 10.51 9.20
C ARG A 25 2.48 10.56 8.53
N SER A 26 2.40 10.10 7.28
CA SER A 26 1.12 10.13 6.57
C SER A 26 0.15 9.13 7.17
N ILE A 27 -1.15 9.45 7.05
CA ILE A 27 -2.21 8.54 7.52
C ILE A 27 -2.15 7.23 6.75
N ALA A 28 -1.90 7.29 5.45
CA ALA A 28 -1.78 6.09 4.63
C ALA A 28 -0.66 5.18 5.13
N TRP A 29 0.47 5.76 5.55
CA TRP A 29 1.56 4.96 6.10
C TRP A 29 1.18 4.29 7.42
N GLY A 30 0.47 5.01 8.28
CA GLY A 30 -0.01 4.44 9.55
C GLY A 30 -0.89 3.22 9.32
N ILE A 31 -1.82 3.32 8.37
CA ILE A 31 -2.71 2.22 8.03
C ILE A 31 -1.93 1.07 7.40
N ALA A 32 -1.02 1.38 6.46
CA ALA A 32 -0.20 0.37 5.80
C ALA A 32 0.67 -0.39 6.79
N SER A 33 1.32 0.33 7.69
CA SER A 33 2.17 -0.26 8.71
C SER A 33 1.38 -1.20 9.61
N ALA A 34 0.19 -0.79 10.03
CA ALA A 34 -0.68 -1.62 10.86
C ALA A 34 -1.12 -2.88 10.11
N ALA A 35 -1.52 -2.75 8.84
CA ALA A 35 -1.93 -3.89 8.03
C ALA A 35 -0.77 -4.88 7.83
N ALA A 36 0.43 -4.36 7.58
CA ALA A 36 1.62 -5.20 7.41
C ALA A 36 1.91 -6.02 8.66
N LYS A 37 1.74 -5.42 9.83
CA LYS A 37 1.92 -6.12 11.10
C LYS A 37 0.93 -7.27 11.27
N GLN A 38 -0.22 -7.17 10.63
CA GLN A 38 -1.25 -8.21 10.64
C GLN A 38 -1.07 -9.23 9.52
N GLY A 39 0.02 -9.15 8.77
CA GLY A 39 0.36 -10.13 7.74
C GLY A 39 -0.10 -9.79 6.33
N ALA A 40 -0.62 -8.60 6.08
CA ALA A 40 -1.05 -8.21 4.74
C ALA A 40 0.13 -8.04 3.80
N GLU A 41 -0.07 -8.38 2.54
CA GLU A 41 0.85 -8.04 1.47
C GLU A 41 0.41 -6.71 0.88
N LEU A 42 1.35 -5.80 0.68
CA LEU A 42 1.05 -4.44 0.25
C LEU A 42 1.75 -4.08 -1.04
N ALA A 43 1.08 -3.26 -1.83
CA ALA A 43 1.66 -2.56 -2.95
C ALA A 43 1.49 -1.06 -2.69
N PHE A 44 2.47 -0.28 -3.10
CA PHE A 44 2.44 1.16 -2.87
C PHE A 44 2.45 1.90 -4.19
N THR A 45 1.74 3.02 -4.24
CA THR A 45 1.82 3.92 -5.38
C THR A 45 2.43 5.25 -4.93
N TYR A 46 3.03 5.94 -5.88
CA TYR A 46 3.60 7.25 -5.64
C TYR A 46 3.37 8.14 -6.86
N GLN A 47 3.41 9.43 -6.65
CA GLN A 47 3.30 10.40 -7.71
C GLN A 47 4.55 11.27 -7.72
N GLY A 48 5.35 11.13 -8.78
CA GLY A 48 6.58 11.90 -8.95
C GLY A 48 7.81 11.26 -8.34
N ASP A 49 8.97 11.53 -8.95
CA ASP A 49 10.23 10.91 -8.58
C ASP A 49 10.68 11.25 -7.15
N ALA A 50 10.34 12.44 -6.68
CA ALA A 50 10.70 12.85 -5.32
C ALA A 50 10.02 11.97 -4.28
N LEU A 51 8.77 11.57 -4.53
CA LEU A 51 8.05 10.69 -3.62
C LEU A 51 8.52 9.25 -3.72
N GLU A 52 8.97 8.80 -4.90
CA GLU A 52 9.53 7.46 -5.03
C GLU A 52 10.65 7.23 -4.03
N LYS A 53 11.55 8.20 -3.92
CA LYS A 53 12.69 8.10 -3.00
C LYS A 53 12.28 8.01 -1.54
N ARG A 54 11.12 8.54 -1.20
CA ARG A 54 10.58 8.49 0.17
C ARG A 54 9.76 7.23 0.41
N VAL A 55 9.00 6.81 -0.58
CA VAL A 55 8.10 5.67 -0.45
C VAL A 55 8.84 4.34 -0.51
N ARG A 56 9.87 4.24 -1.34
CA ARG A 56 10.59 2.98 -1.52
C ARG A 56 11.17 2.42 -0.22
N PRO A 57 11.89 3.20 0.60
CA PRO A 57 12.39 2.64 1.87
C PRO A 57 11.26 2.22 2.82
N LEU A 58 10.16 2.96 2.82
CA LEU A 58 9.01 2.62 3.66
C LEU A 58 8.38 1.31 3.22
N ALA A 59 8.20 1.15 1.91
CA ALA A 59 7.64 -0.09 1.35
C ALA A 59 8.54 -1.28 1.69
N GLU A 60 9.85 -1.12 1.52
CA GLU A 60 10.80 -2.17 1.84
C GLU A 60 10.77 -2.55 3.31
N SER A 61 10.55 -1.57 4.20
CA SER A 61 10.50 -1.82 5.64
C SER A 61 9.33 -2.72 6.05
N VAL A 62 8.29 -2.79 5.23
CA VAL A 62 7.15 -3.68 5.49
C VAL A 62 7.12 -4.87 4.52
N GLY A 63 8.22 -5.12 3.83
CA GLY A 63 8.37 -6.30 2.97
C GLY A 63 7.73 -6.16 1.60
N SER A 64 7.35 -4.96 1.19
CA SER A 64 6.77 -4.75 -0.14
C SER A 64 7.85 -4.46 -1.17
N SER A 65 7.78 -5.14 -2.29
CA SER A 65 8.61 -4.86 -3.45
C SER A 65 7.82 -4.26 -4.60
N ILE A 66 6.53 -4.05 -4.41
CA ILE A 66 5.65 -3.53 -5.47
C ILE A 66 5.42 -2.05 -5.23
N ILE A 67 6.05 -1.23 -6.07
CA ILE A 67 5.96 0.23 -6.02
C ILE A 67 5.67 0.70 -7.43
N ILE A 68 4.54 1.38 -7.61
CA ILE A 68 4.04 1.73 -8.94
C ILE A 68 3.82 3.23 -9.03
N PRO A 69 4.35 3.91 -10.05
CA PRO A 69 4.00 5.31 -10.27
C PRO A 69 2.53 5.43 -10.67
N CYS A 70 1.81 6.31 -9.99
CA CYS A 70 0.39 6.50 -10.27
C CYS A 70 -0.03 7.92 -9.91
N ASP A 71 -0.51 8.65 -10.89
CA ASP A 71 -1.14 9.95 -10.68
C ASP A 71 -2.60 9.70 -10.33
N VAL A 72 -2.95 9.88 -9.06
CA VAL A 72 -4.29 9.59 -8.57
C VAL A 72 -5.36 10.54 -9.12
N SER A 73 -4.96 11.62 -9.78
CA SER A 73 -5.91 12.49 -10.48
C SER A 73 -6.29 11.97 -11.86
N SER A 74 -5.60 10.96 -12.35
CA SER A 74 -5.83 10.35 -13.66
C SER A 74 -6.51 9.00 -13.51
N GLU A 75 -7.73 8.87 -14.03
CA GLU A 75 -8.44 7.59 -14.02
C GLU A 75 -7.70 6.53 -14.81
N GLU A 76 -7.06 6.93 -15.92
CA GLU A 76 -6.25 6.03 -16.73
C GLU A 76 -5.09 5.45 -15.93
N ALA A 77 -4.39 6.30 -15.16
CA ALA A 77 -3.26 5.86 -14.36
C ALA A 77 -3.71 4.88 -13.28
N ILE A 78 -4.86 5.14 -12.67
CA ILE A 78 -5.43 4.26 -11.65
C ILE A 78 -5.80 2.91 -12.27
N ASP A 79 -6.45 2.91 -13.44
CA ASP A 79 -6.82 1.69 -14.13
C ASP A 79 -5.58 0.87 -14.50
N GLN A 80 -4.53 1.51 -15.00
CA GLN A 80 -3.28 0.82 -15.33
C GLN A 80 -2.62 0.23 -14.11
N THR A 81 -2.70 0.91 -12.98
CA THR A 81 -2.17 0.39 -11.72
C THR A 81 -2.86 -0.91 -11.34
N PHE A 82 -4.20 -0.93 -11.42
CA PHE A 82 -4.96 -2.14 -11.10
C PHE A 82 -4.65 -3.28 -12.07
N ILE A 83 -4.52 -2.97 -13.35
CA ILE A 83 -4.17 -3.97 -14.36
C ILE A 83 -2.79 -4.58 -14.03
N THR A 84 -1.82 -3.73 -13.74
CA THR A 84 -0.47 -4.18 -13.38
C THR A 84 -0.48 -5.07 -12.15
N LEU A 85 -1.25 -4.69 -11.14
CA LEU A 85 -1.35 -5.48 -9.91
C LEU A 85 -2.01 -6.83 -10.14
N LYS A 86 -3.03 -6.88 -10.98
CA LYS A 86 -3.71 -8.14 -11.29
C LYS A 86 -2.81 -9.13 -11.99
N GLU A 87 -1.80 -8.66 -12.70
CA GLU A 87 -0.80 -9.53 -13.30
C GLU A 87 0.09 -10.19 -12.26
N LYS A 88 0.30 -9.51 -11.14
CA LYS A 88 1.14 -10.01 -10.04
C LYS A 88 0.33 -10.72 -8.96
N TRP A 89 -0.88 -10.23 -8.72
CA TRP A 89 -1.80 -10.75 -7.71
C TRP A 89 -3.11 -11.18 -8.39
N ASN A 90 -3.65 -12.28 -7.96
CA ASN A 90 -4.96 -12.73 -8.48
C ASN A 90 -6.09 -11.87 -7.97
N THR A 91 -5.97 -11.35 -6.75
CA THR A 91 -7.01 -10.53 -6.14
C THR A 91 -6.40 -9.35 -5.41
N ILE A 92 -7.20 -8.32 -5.23
CA ILE A 92 -6.90 -7.18 -4.37
C ILE A 92 -8.02 -7.12 -3.35
N ASP A 93 -7.67 -7.27 -2.07
CA ASP A 93 -8.66 -7.37 -1.00
C ASP A 93 -9.07 -6.01 -0.44
N PHE A 94 -8.17 -5.02 -0.46
CA PHE A 94 -8.49 -3.70 0.05
C PHE A 94 -7.67 -2.61 -0.62
N LEU A 95 -8.17 -1.39 -0.51
CA LEU A 95 -7.55 -0.21 -1.06
C LEU A 95 -7.48 0.86 0.03
N VAL A 96 -6.30 1.39 0.26
CA VAL A 96 -6.11 2.54 1.12
C VAL A 96 -5.85 3.75 0.23
N HIS A 97 -6.76 4.70 0.25
CA HIS A 97 -6.67 5.91 -0.57
C HIS A 97 -6.78 7.13 0.35
N ALA A 98 -5.65 7.54 0.90
CA ALA A 98 -5.58 8.67 1.81
C ALA A 98 -4.77 9.78 1.15
N ILE A 99 -5.45 10.79 0.64
CA ILE A 99 -4.82 11.94 0.02
C ILE A 99 -4.72 13.03 1.07
N ALA A 100 -3.51 13.48 1.31
CA ALA A 100 -3.28 14.61 2.18
C ALA A 100 -3.40 15.89 1.37
N TYR A 101 -4.31 16.74 1.74
CA TYR A 101 -4.39 18.09 1.20
C TYR A 101 -3.66 19.01 2.15
N SER A 102 -2.62 19.58 1.68
CA SER A 102 -1.89 20.56 2.47
C SER A 102 -2.49 21.93 2.29
#